data_55f3653944688122258157bf962af999
#
_entry.id   55f3653944688122258157bf962af999
#
_cell.length_a   1.000
_cell.length_b   1.000
_cell.length_c   1.000
_cell.angle_alpha   90.00
_cell.angle_beta   90.00
_cell.angle_gamma   90.00
#
_symmetry.space_group_name_H-M   'P 1'
#
loop_
_entity.id
_entity.type
_entity.pdbx_description
1 polymer ?
#
loop_
_entity_poly.entity_id
_entity_poly.type
_entity_poly.pdbx_seq_one_letter_code
_entity_poly.pdbx_strand_id
1 'polypeptide(L)'
;MRILLDTNILISAALFPNGTAAKAYVKAVTYPNKGIVCDWSIDELRRVFNRKFPKRGDSLNQFLAMASIAFEIIPTPIDEVPDENKIRDVKDRPILRAAQLSNVDILLTGDKDFLASGVTNPKIIDPAFFISQH
;
A
#
# COMPACT_ATOMS: atom_id res chain seq x y z
N MET A 1 4.45 13.18 6.62
CA MET A 1 4.59 12.80 5.20
C MET A 1 3.33 12.08 4.72
N ARG A 2 3.05 12.19 3.44
CA ARG A 2 1.98 11.45 2.77
C ARG A 2 2.55 10.13 2.27
N ILE A 3 1.98 9.02 2.72
CA ILE A 3 2.53 7.69 2.46
C ILE A 3 1.45 6.81 1.85
N LEU A 4 1.66 6.38 0.60
CA LEU A 4 0.76 5.44 -0.05
C LEU A 4 1.18 4.02 0.29
N LEU A 5 0.21 3.23 0.71
CA LEU A 5 0.41 1.84 1.12
C LEU A 5 0.04 0.90 -0.03
N ASP A 6 1.00 0.07 -0.42
CA ASP A 6 0.74 -1.00 -1.39
C ASP A 6 -0.16 -2.07 -0.77
N THR A 7 -0.90 -2.77 -1.61
CA THR A 7 -1.81 -3.84 -1.19
C THR A 7 -1.11 -4.88 -0.31
N ASN A 8 0.13 -5.24 -0.63
CA ASN A 8 0.89 -6.24 0.14
C ASN A 8 1.09 -5.83 1.60
N ILE A 9 1.27 -4.54 1.87
CA ILE A 9 1.39 -4.04 3.23
C ILE A 9 0.08 -4.26 4.00
N LEU A 10 -1.05 -3.98 3.34
CA LEU A 10 -2.36 -4.16 3.94
C LEU A 10 -2.65 -5.63 4.24
N ILE A 11 -2.34 -6.53 3.30
CA ILE A 11 -2.52 -7.97 3.47
C ILE A 11 -1.70 -8.47 4.66
N SER A 12 -0.42 -8.12 4.70
CA SER A 12 0.47 -8.58 5.76
C SER A 12 0.08 -7.99 7.12
N ALA A 13 -0.35 -6.73 7.16
CA ALA A 13 -0.81 -6.11 8.40
C ALA A 13 -2.07 -6.78 8.94
N ALA A 14 -3.01 -7.14 8.07
CA ALA A 14 -4.25 -7.81 8.46
C ALA A 14 -4.01 -9.23 8.97
N LEU A 15 -3.07 -9.96 8.34
CA LEU A 15 -2.78 -11.35 8.69
C LEU A 15 -1.83 -11.49 9.88
N PHE A 16 -0.86 -10.57 9.99
CA PHE A 16 0.21 -10.65 10.99
C PHE A 16 0.31 -9.34 11.76
N PRO A 17 -0.59 -9.12 12.74
CA PRO A 17 -0.65 -7.82 13.45
C PRO A 17 0.59 -7.45 14.25
N ASN A 18 1.47 -8.41 14.52
CA ASN A 18 2.74 -8.16 15.21
C ASN A 18 3.95 -8.16 14.27
N GLY A 19 3.72 -8.27 12.96
CA GLY A 19 4.79 -8.35 11.96
C GLY A 19 5.36 -6.99 11.58
N THR A 20 6.42 -7.04 10.77
CA THR A 20 7.11 -5.84 10.29
C THR A 20 6.21 -4.93 9.46
N ALA A 21 5.41 -5.52 8.56
CA ALA A 21 4.49 -4.74 7.74
C ALA A 21 3.43 -4.04 8.59
N ALA A 22 2.91 -4.71 9.63
CA ALA A 22 1.94 -4.11 10.53
C ALA A 22 2.55 -2.93 11.30
N LYS A 23 3.79 -3.05 11.76
CA LYS A 23 4.49 -1.96 12.44
C LYS A 23 4.70 -0.77 11.50
N ALA A 24 5.09 -1.03 10.26
CA ALA A 24 5.25 0.02 9.27
C ALA A 24 3.90 0.68 8.95
N TYR A 25 2.84 -0.11 8.83
CA TYR A 25 1.49 0.39 8.63
C TYR A 25 1.08 1.35 9.75
N VAL A 26 1.24 0.95 11.00
CA VAL A 26 0.89 1.79 12.16
C VAL A 26 1.64 3.12 12.11
N LYS A 27 2.94 3.08 11.82
CA LYS A 27 3.76 4.30 11.69
C LYS A 27 3.26 5.19 10.56
N ALA A 28 2.92 4.60 9.41
CA ALA A 28 2.48 5.35 8.24
C ALA A 28 1.15 6.07 8.44
N VAL A 29 0.25 5.50 9.25
CA VAL A 29 -1.07 6.09 9.50
C VAL A 29 -1.11 6.95 10.76
N THR A 30 -0.01 7.03 11.51
CA THR A 30 0.06 7.79 12.76
C THR A 30 0.61 9.18 12.50
N TYR A 31 -0.10 10.21 13.03
CA TYR A 31 0.35 11.59 12.94
C TYR A 31 1.83 11.72 13.37
N PRO A 32 2.69 12.50 12.69
CA PRO A 32 2.34 13.46 11.63
C PRO A 32 2.26 12.86 10.21
N ASN A 33 2.43 11.56 10.05
CA ASN A 33 2.27 10.91 8.77
C ASN A 33 0.78 10.77 8.43
N LYS A 34 0.49 10.69 7.14
CA LYS A 34 -0.85 10.43 6.65
C LYS A 34 -0.79 9.23 5.70
N GLY A 35 -1.47 8.15 6.08
CA GLY A 35 -1.61 6.96 5.25
C GLY A 35 -2.64 7.18 4.15
N ILE A 36 -2.33 6.71 2.96
CA ILE A 36 -3.18 6.83 1.78
C ILE A 36 -3.22 5.48 1.09
N VAL A 37 -4.41 5.08 0.65
CA VAL A 37 -4.63 3.83 -0.07
C VAL A 37 -5.52 4.14 -1.27
N CYS A 38 -5.19 3.63 -2.45
CA CYS A 38 -6.09 3.78 -3.59
C CYS A 38 -7.18 2.70 -3.56
N ASP A 39 -8.32 3.00 -4.15
CA ASP A 39 -9.45 2.07 -4.17
C ASP A 39 -9.13 0.76 -4.89
N TRP A 40 -8.25 0.79 -5.89
CA TRP A 40 -7.71 -0.42 -6.52
C TRP A 40 -7.16 -1.41 -5.49
N SER A 41 -6.40 -0.91 -4.52
CA SER A 41 -5.80 -1.75 -3.49
C SER A 41 -6.83 -2.34 -2.54
N ILE A 42 -7.90 -1.63 -2.24
CA ILE A 42 -8.99 -2.15 -1.40
C ILE A 42 -9.68 -3.32 -2.12
N ASP A 43 -9.97 -3.17 -3.41
CA ASP A 43 -10.59 -4.24 -4.20
C ASP A 43 -9.66 -5.45 -4.31
N GLU A 44 -8.37 -5.21 -4.53
CA GLU A 44 -7.37 -6.28 -4.60
C GLU A 44 -7.25 -7.02 -3.26
N LEU A 45 -7.25 -6.28 -2.16
CA LEU A 45 -7.21 -6.85 -0.81
C LEU A 45 -8.37 -7.82 -0.60
N ARG A 46 -9.59 -7.42 -0.97
CA ARG A 46 -10.78 -8.29 -0.85
C ARG A 46 -10.66 -9.52 -1.74
N ARG A 47 -10.20 -9.36 -2.98
CA ARG A 47 -10.03 -10.49 -3.91
C ARG A 47 -9.01 -11.49 -3.39
N VAL A 48 -7.88 -11.01 -2.88
CA VAL A 48 -6.82 -11.88 -2.36
C VAL A 48 -7.32 -12.67 -1.15
N PHE A 49 -8.02 -12.02 -0.21
CA PHE A 49 -8.55 -12.72 0.95
C PHE A 49 -9.59 -13.77 0.56
N ASN A 50 -10.50 -13.44 -0.35
CA ASN A 50 -11.51 -14.40 -0.81
C ASN A 50 -10.89 -15.61 -1.48
N ARG A 51 -9.80 -15.43 -2.24
CA ARG A 51 -9.15 -16.50 -2.99
C ARG A 51 -8.19 -17.32 -2.14
N LYS A 52 -7.34 -16.65 -1.36
CA LYS A 52 -6.23 -17.30 -0.64
C LYS A 52 -6.50 -17.55 0.84
N PHE A 53 -7.34 -16.72 1.45
CA PHE A 53 -7.59 -16.77 2.89
C PHE A 53 -9.08 -16.74 3.20
N PRO A 54 -9.89 -17.65 2.61
CA PRO A 54 -11.36 -17.60 2.77
C PRO A 54 -11.80 -17.78 4.24
N LYS A 55 -10.97 -18.43 5.05
CA LYS A 55 -11.27 -18.66 6.48
C LYS A 55 -10.84 -17.49 7.36
N ARG A 56 -10.23 -16.47 6.79
CA ARG A 56 -9.74 -15.29 7.52
C ARG A 56 -10.58 -14.05 7.24
N GLY A 57 -11.83 -14.23 6.80
CA GLY A 57 -12.74 -13.11 6.50
C GLY A 57 -12.99 -12.19 7.70
N ASP A 58 -13.05 -12.76 8.91
CA ASP A 58 -13.22 -11.95 10.12
C ASP A 58 -12.02 -11.03 10.37
N SER A 59 -10.80 -11.53 10.13
CA SER A 59 -9.59 -10.71 10.23
C SER A 59 -9.62 -9.56 9.25
N LEU A 60 -10.05 -9.80 8.02
CA LEU A 60 -10.19 -8.76 7.00
C LEU A 60 -11.23 -7.73 7.42
N ASN A 61 -12.39 -8.16 7.90
CA ASN A 61 -13.47 -7.26 8.29
C ASN A 61 -13.05 -6.37 9.47
N GLN A 62 -12.37 -6.94 10.46
CA GLN A 62 -11.83 -6.17 11.58
C GLN A 62 -10.80 -5.15 11.11
N PHE A 63 -9.89 -5.57 10.24
CA PHE A 63 -8.88 -4.66 9.68
C PHE A 63 -9.53 -3.50 8.94
N LEU A 64 -10.50 -3.77 8.06
CA LEU A 64 -11.17 -2.74 7.27
C LEU A 64 -12.00 -1.79 8.14
N ALA A 65 -12.63 -2.30 9.20
CA ALA A 65 -13.38 -1.45 10.12
C ALA A 65 -12.48 -0.44 10.82
N MET A 66 -11.30 -0.85 11.25
CA MET A 66 -10.31 0.04 11.87
C MET A 66 -9.67 0.96 10.83
N ALA A 67 -9.37 0.43 9.65
CA ALA A 67 -8.67 1.14 8.59
C ALA A 67 -9.50 2.29 8.00
N SER A 68 -10.83 2.20 8.04
CA SER A 68 -11.71 3.24 7.49
C SER A 68 -11.49 4.61 8.14
N ILE A 69 -10.96 4.63 9.37
CA ILE A 69 -10.65 5.87 10.09
C ILE A 69 -9.14 6.13 10.17
N ALA A 70 -8.30 5.16 9.80
CA ALA A 70 -6.86 5.25 9.94
C ALA A 70 -6.18 5.89 8.73
N PHE A 71 -6.69 5.65 7.53
CA PHE A 71 -6.11 6.18 6.31
C PHE A 71 -7.15 6.75 5.35
N GLU A 72 -6.68 7.55 4.41
CA GLU A 72 -7.51 8.14 3.36
C GLU A 72 -7.57 7.20 2.17
N ILE A 73 -8.77 6.94 1.66
CA ILE A 73 -8.96 6.17 0.43
C ILE A 73 -9.15 7.16 -0.72
N ILE A 74 -8.31 7.03 -1.74
CA ILE A 74 -8.36 7.88 -2.93
C ILE A 74 -8.80 7.07 -4.15
N PRO A 75 -9.46 7.69 -5.12
CA PRO A 75 -9.75 7.02 -6.38
C PRO A 75 -8.46 6.78 -7.16
N THR A 76 -8.42 5.65 -7.87
CA THR A 76 -7.28 5.33 -8.73
C THR A 76 -7.45 6.07 -10.05
N PRO A 77 -6.47 6.89 -10.47
CA PRO A 77 -6.58 7.62 -11.73
C PRO A 77 -6.68 6.67 -12.93
N ILE A 78 -7.48 7.08 -13.92
CA ILE A 78 -7.67 6.31 -15.14
C ILE A 78 -6.49 6.50 -16.10
N ASP A 79 -5.95 7.72 -16.15
CA ASP A 79 -4.89 8.07 -17.10
C ASP A 79 -3.56 7.46 -16.68
N GLU A 80 -2.89 6.83 -17.64
CA GLU A 80 -1.57 6.25 -17.42
C GLU A 80 -0.53 7.33 -17.23
N VAL A 81 0.52 7.00 -16.47
CA VAL A 81 1.69 7.87 -16.27
C VAL A 81 2.92 7.23 -16.94
N PRO A 82 3.89 8.06 -17.41
CA PRO A 82 5.04 7.50 -18.14
C PRO A 82 5.85 6.48 -17.34
N ASP A 83 6.04 6.72 -16.05
CA ASP A 83 6.86 5.85 -15.19
C ASP A 83 6.25 4.48 -14.94
N GLU A 84 4.96 4.29 -15.17
CA GLU A 84 4.34 2.99 -14.87
C GLU A 84 4.86 1.87 -15.76
N ASN A 85 5.46 2.21 -16.92
CA ASN A 85 6.13 1.25 -17.76
C ASN A 85 7.36 0.61 -17.09
N LYS A 86 7.91 1.24 -16.07
CA LYS A 86 9.02 0.70 -15.29
C LYS A 86 8.57 -0.40 -14.33
N ILE A 87 7.28 -0.50 -14.07
CA ILE A 87 6.71 -1.53 -13.22
C ILE A 87 6.41 -2.76 -14.07
N ARG A 88 7.07 -3.87 -13.74
CA ARG A 88 6.99 -5.10 -14.55
C ARG A 88 5.60 -5.69 -14.56
N ASP A 89 4.96 -5.81 -13.38
CA ASP A 89 3.62 -6.39 -13.29
C ASP A 89 2.58 -5.33 -13.61
N VAL A 90 1.82 -5.57 -14.68
CA VAL A 90 0.77 -4.66 -15.16
C VAL A 90 -0.28 -4.40 -14.06
N LYS A 91 -0.54 -5.38 -13.21
CA LYS A 91 -1.54 -5.26 -12.13
C LYS A 91 -1.14 -4.23 -11.07
N ASP A 92 0.15 -3.95 -10.92
CA ASP A 92 0.66 -3.02 -9.92
C ASP A 92 0.75 -1.58 -10.44
N ARG A 93 0.65 -1.39 -11.74
CA ARG A 93 0.77 -0.06 -12.36
C ARG A 93 -0.25 0.95 -11.87
N PRO A 94 -1.52 0.57 -11.62
CA PRO A 94 -2.49 1.53 -11.06
C PRO A 94 -2.05 2.11 -9.71
N ILE A 95 -1.32 1.36 -8.90
CA ILE A 95 -0.82 1.81 -7.61
C ILE A 95 0.22 2.92 -7.78
N LEU A 96 1.18 2.75 -8.71
CA LEU A 96 2.14 3.80 -9.00
C LEU A 96 1.46 5.05 -9.55
N ARG A 97 0.50 4.86 -10.43
CA ARG A 97 -0.30 5.95 -11.01
C ARG A 97 -0.96 6.78 -9.91
N ALA A 98 -1.60 6.10 -8.96
CA ALA A 98 -2.23 6.77 -7.82
C ALA A 98 -1.20 7.52 -6.97
N ALA A 99 -0.03 6.89 -6.73
CA ALA A 99 1.03 7.50 -5.95
C ALA A 99 1.53 8.80 -6.57
N GLN A 100 1.79 8.80 -7.86
CA GLN A 100 2.32 9.99 -8.55
C GLN A 100 1.29 11.10 -8.67
N LEU A 101 0.07 10.77 -9.04
CA LEU A 101 -0.97 11.79 -9.25
C LEU A 101 -1.52 12.35 -7.93
N SER A 102 -1.32 11.67 -6.82
CA SER A 102 -1.71 12.15 -5.49
C SER A 102 -0.57 12.85 -4.75
N ASN A 103 0.59 13.00 -5.38
CA ASN A 103 1.76 13.67 -4.80
C ASN A 103 2.16 13.11 -3.44
N VAL A 104 2.21 11.78 -3.31
CA VAL A 104 2.70 11.17 -2.08
C VAL A 104 4.21 11.30 -1.98
N ASP A 105 4.73 11.35 -0.76
CA ASP A 105 6.16 11.41 -0.52
C ASP A 105 6.81 10.03 -0.64
N ILE A 106 6.10 9.01 -0.20
CA ILE A 106 6.60 7.64 -0.11
C ILE A 106 5.55 6.67 -0.63
N LEU A 107 5.98 5.69 -1.42
CA LEU A 107 5.23 4.47 -1.72
C LEU A 107 5.84 3.35 -0.87
N LEU A 108 5.10 2.86 0.10
CA LEU A 108 5.53 1.81 1.03
C LEU A 108 5.11 0.45 0.46
N THR A 109 6.09 -0.39 0.17
CA THR A 109 5.86 -1.70 -0.47
C THR A 109 6.95 -2.69 -0.13
N GLY A 110 6.60 -3.97 -0.08
CA GLY A 110 7.57 -5.06 -0.01
C GLY A 110 7.80 -5.73 -1.37
N ASP A 111 7.15 -5.26 -2.42
CA ASP A 111 7.21 -5.88 -3.74
C ASP A 111 8.52 -5.53 -4.44
N LYS A 112 9.26 -6.56 -4.84
CA LYS A 112 10.54 -6.41 -5.54
C LYS A 112 10.40 -5.70 -6.88
N ASP A 113 9.28 -5.86 -7.58
CA ASP A 113 9.05 -5.21 -8.86
C ASP A 113 8.98 -3.68 -8.70
N PHE A 114 8.41 -3.20 -7.60
CA PHE A 114 8.45 -1.77 -7.28
C PHE A 114 9.84 -1.33 -6.83
N LEU A 115 10.45 -2.07 -5.91
CA LEU A 115 11.73 -1.69 -5.31
C LEU A 115 12.86 -1.67 -6.34
N ALA A 116 12.80 -2.53 -7.35
CA ALA A 116 13.81 -2.62 -8.42
C ALA A 116 13.46 -1.80 -9.67
N SER A 117 12.35 -1.07 -9.66
CA SER A 117 11.83 -0.40 -10.86
C SER A 117 12.68 0.77 -11.35
N GLY A 118 13.43 1.41 -10.47
CA GLY A 118 14.17 2.62 -10.79
C GLY A 118 13.33 3.90 -10.71
N VAL A 119 12.06 3.81 -10.31
CA VAL A 119 11.23 4.98 -10.06
C VAL A 119 11.79 5.73 -8.86
N THR A 120 11.97 7.05 -9.00
CA THR A 120 12.53 7.91 -7.95
C THR A 120 11.52 8.85 -7.33
N ASN A 121 10.38 9.06 -7.97
CA ASN A 121 9.31 9.92 -7.47
C ASN A 121 7.96 9.23 -7.66
N PRO A 122 7.28 8.84 -6.58
CA PRO A 122 7.69 9.00 -5.18
C PRO A 122 8.87 8.09 -4.82
N LYS A 123 9.43 8.34 -3.65
CA LYS A 123 10.44 7.45 -3.07
C LYS A 123 9.76 6.12 -2.74
N ILE A 124 10.37 5.01 -3.16
CA ILE A 124 9.82 3.66 -2.93
C ILE A 124 10.69 2.97 -1.89
N ILE A 125 10.10 2.58 -0.76
CA ILE A 125 10.84 1.97 0.34
C ILE A 125 10.07 0.78 0.93
N ASP A 126 10.82 -0.15 1.50
CA ASP A 126 10.24 -1.32 2.14
C ASP A 126 9.90 -1.07 3.61
N PRO A 127 9.09 -1.95 4.24
CA PRO A 127 8.69 -1.77 5.63
C PRO A 127 9.83 -1.71 6.63
N ALA A 128 10.84 -2.58 6.49
CA ALA A 128 11.96 -2.61 7.43
C ALA A 128 12.77 -1.31 7.38
N PHE A 129 13.04 -0.82 6.18
CA PHE A 129 13.73 0.45 5.98
C PHE A 129 12.92 1.62 6.55
N PHE A 130 11.62 1.62 6.29
CA PHE A 130 10.72 2.68 6.79
C PHE A 130 10.73 2.76 8.31
N ILE A 131 10.68 1.62 9.00
CA ILE A 131 10.69 1.57 10.45
C ILE A 131 12.02 2.09 11.00
N SER A 132 13.15 1.72 10.37
CA SER A 132 14.48 2.03 10.90
C SER A 132 14.97 3.44 10.56
N GLN A 133 14.57 4.01 9.42
CA GLN A 133 15.15 5.25 8.88
C GLN A 133 14.19 6.43 8.85
N HIS A 134 12.93 6.18 9.01
CA HIS A 134 11.90 7.21 8.96
C HIS A 134 10.98 7.08 10.16
#